data_d12e7fe451fd9fe4441c2abdc173ad0c
#
_entry.id   d12e7fe451fd9fe4441c2abdc173ad0c
#
_cell.length_a   1.000
_cell.length_b   1.000
_cell.length_c   1.000
_cell.angle_alpha   90.00
_cell.angle_beta   90.00
_cell.angle_gamma   90.00
#
_symmetry.space_group_name_H-M   'P 1'
#
loop_
_entity.id
_entity.type
_entity.pdbx_description
1 polymer ?
#
loop_
_entity_poly.entity_id
_entity_poly.type
_entity_poly.pdbx_seq_one_letter_code
_entity_poly.pdbx_strand_id
1 'polypeptide(L)'
;MELSRRQFFKVLGGLGALALVPKEVTAHPGKVATLIDLTKCDGCKDEPIPRCVKACREENKDRFPEPKKPIQPYWPRPTYEDWSEKRDRIDTLTPYNWLFVQKVEVEGTTLYIPRRCMHCDLPPCVKGCPFGALSKQPEGNTVIDHSICFGGAKCRDVCPWGIPQRQAGVGIYLKLMPKLAGGGVMYKCDLCDARIKRGEEPACVVACRERLKEKAVYKFGPREEIYREAKERAQKEGLYIYGDVQNGGTSTLYLSAIPFEKIEAKLRELKARFQMPVYVRNRYKEEINPWGKVALGAGALGALSGIAGAFLSKKEEKEEV
;
A
#
# COMPACT_ATOMS: atom_id res chain seq x y z
N MET A 1 40.21 1.04 28.66
CA MET A 1 40.56 2.14 27.71
C MET A 1 39.34 3.03 27.60
N GLU A 2 39.28 4.09 28.36
CA GLU A 2 38.12 5.00 28.41
C GLU A 2 38.24 5.99 27.27
N LEU A 3 37.27 5.94 26.37
CA LEU A 3 37.13 6.90 25.28
C LEU A 3 36.66 8.26 25.84
N SER A 4 37.45 9.32 25.64
CA SER A 4 37.03 10.67 26.04
C SER A 4 35.80 11.13 25.23
N ARG A 5 34.94 11.97 25.83
CA ARG A 5 33.72 12.52 25.17
C ARG A 5 34.02 13.14 23.79
N ARG A 6 35.20 13.74 23.63
CA ARG A 6 35.66 14.35 22.37
C ARG A 6 35.96 13.27 21.28
N GLN A 7 36.46 12.12 21.68
CA GLN A 7 36.72 10.98 20.75
C GLN A 7 35.42 10.32 20.33
N PHE A 8 34.44 10.20 21.24
CA PHE A 8 33.11 9.68 20.93
C PHE A 8 32.37 10.51 19.85
N PHE A 9 32.41 11.84 19.97
CA PHE A 9 31.81 12.71 18.94
C PHE A 9 32.56 12.73 17.61
N LYS A 10 33.86 12.49 17.58
CA LYS A 10 34.63 12.33 16.33
C LYS A 10 34.30 11.02 15.62
N VAL A 11 34.05 9.93 16.35
CA VAL A 11 33.60 8.64 15.79
C VAL A 11 32.19 8.74 15.23
N LEU A 12 31.27 9.39 15.94
CA LEU A 12 29.89 9.63 15.45
C LEU A 12 29.85 10.56 14.23
N GLY A 13 30.66 11.61 14.19
CA GLY A 13 30.79 12.50 13.03
C GLY A 13 31.42 11.80 11.82
N GLY A 14 32.35 10.87 12.04
CA GLY A 14 32.99 10.08 10.97
C GLY A 14 32.04 9.03 10.35
N LEU A 15 31.17 8.42 11.15
CA LEU A 15 30.15 7.47 10.66
C LEU A 15 29.04 8.17 9.86
N GLY A 16 28.73 9.42 10.17
CA GLY A 16 27.78 10.21 9.39
C GLY A 16 28.29 10.61 7.99
N ALA A 17 29.61 10.75 7.83
CA ALA A 17 30.20 11.13 6.54
C ALA A 17 30.34 9.93 5.55
N LEU A 18 30.39 8.71 6.06
CA LEU A 18 30.43 7.50 5.21
C LEU A 18 29.08 7.11 4.59
N ALA A 19 27.98 7.71 5.06
CA ALA A 19 26.64 7.48 4.51
C ALA A 19 26.31 8.37 3.28
N LEU A 20 27.24 9.23 2.84
CA LEU A 20 27.04 10.18 1.73
C LEU A 20 27.82 9.78 0.44
N VAL A 21 28.11 8.50 0.24
CA VAL A 21 28.52 8.04 -1.09
C VAL A 21 27.28 8.11 -1.98
N PRO A 22 27.24 8.96 -3.02
CA PRO A 22 26.11 8.94 -3.95
C PRO A 22 26.09 7.57 -4.62
N LYS A 23 25.12 6.74 -4.27
CA LYS A 23 24.77 5.59 -5.09
C LYS A 23 24.43 6.17 -6.46
N GLU A 24 25.12 5.72 -7.50
CA GLU A 24 24.81 6.13 -8.87
C GLU A 24 23.30 6.07 -9.06
N VAL A 25 22.70 7.23 -9.24
CA VAL A 25 21.29 7.37 -9.49
C VAL A 25 21.11 6.93 -10.94
N THR A 26 20.87 5.64 -11.14
CA THR A 26 20.27 5.18 -12.38
C THR A 26 19.00 5.99 -12.55
N ALA A 27 18.88 6.70 -13.66
CA ALA A 27 17.71 7.53 -13.97
C ALA A 27 16.45 6.66 -13.84
N HIS A 28 15.73 6.82 -12.73
CA HIS A 28 14.46 6.12 -12.55
C HIS A 28 13.50 6.64 -13.62
N PRO A 29 12.78 5.77 -14.34
CA PRO A 29 11.67 6.20 -15.15
C PRO A 29 10.76 7.01 -14.22
N GLY A 30 10.28 8.16 -14.66
CA GLY A 30 9.43 9.05 -13.86
C GLY A 30 8.22 8.31 -13.27
N LYS A 31 7.42 8.96 -12.47
CA LYS A 31 6.21 8.36 -11.89
C LYS A 31 5.34 7.74 -12.97
N VAL A 32 4.88 6.52 -12.73
CA VAL A 32 3.98 5.77 -13.62
C VAL A 32 2.56 5.72 -13.06
N ALA A 33 1.59 5.51 -13.95
CA ALA A 33 0.21 5.26 -13.59
C ALA A 33 -0.43 4.19 -14.49
N THR A 34 -1.59 3.71 -14.09
CA THR A 34 -2.42 2.78 -14.85
C THR A 34 -3.81 3.36 -15.00
N LEU A 35 -4.33 3.40 -16.22
CA LEU A 35 -5.73 3.65 -16.52
C LEU A 35 -6.44 2.32 -16.73
N ILE A 36 -7.59 2.13 -16.09
CA ILE A 36 -8.44 0.94 -16.18
C ILE A 36 -9.79 1.37 -16.74
N ASP A 37 -10.08 0.94 -17.94
CA ASP A 37 -11.30 1.30 -18.65
C ASP A 37 -12.40 0.25 -18.41
N LEU A 38 -13.36 0.59 -17.56
CA LEU A 38 -14.45 -0.32 -17.22
C LEU A 38 -15.45 -0.51 -18.36
N THR A 39 -15.47 0.37 -19.36
CA THR A 39 -16.35 0.21 -20.52
C THR A 39 -15.90 -0.93 -21.44
N LYS A 40 -14.65 -1.35 -21.31
CA LYS A 40 -14.02 -2.41 -22.11
C LYS A 40 -13.88 -3.74 -21.36
N CYS A 41 -14.05 -3.75 -20.03
CA CYS A 41 -13.83 -4.94 -19.24
C CYS A 41 -15.03 -5.90 -19.33
N ASP A 42 -14.80 -7.07 -19.90
CA ASP A 42 -15.78 -8.16 -20.00
C ASP A 42 -15.65 -9.21 -18.89
N GLY A 43 -14.70 -8.99 -17.94
CA GLY A 43 -14.41 -9.92 -16.84
C GLY A 43 -13.71 -11.20 -17.27
N CYS A 44 -13.31 -11.34 -18.54
CA CYS A 44 -12.84 -12.59 -19.15
C CYS A 44 -13.80 -13.75 -18.88
N LYS A 45 -15.11 -13.50 -19.05
CA LYS A 45 -16.21 -14.46 -18.73
C LYS A 45 -16.16 -15.78 -19.50
N ASP A 46 -15.37 -15.82 -20.57
CA ASP A 46 -15.05 -16.98 -21.39
C ASP A 46 -13.88 -17.82 -20.83
N GLU A 47 -13.23 -17.37 -19.76
CA GLU A 47 -12.10 -18.05 -19.14
C GLU A 47 -12.38 -18.37 -17.66
N PRO A 48 -11.86 -19.49 -17.12
CA PRO A 48 -12.10 -19.89 -15.73
C PRO A 48 -11.47 -18.90 -14.72
N ILE A 49 -10.40 -18.22 -15.12
CA ILE A 49 -9.70 -17.21 -14.31
C ILE A 49 -9.44 -16.00 -15.20
N PRO A 50 -9.86 -14.79 -14.82
CA PRO A 50 -9.55 -13.58 -15.59
C PRO A 50 -8.05 -13.46 -15.83
N ARG A 51 -7.63 -13.18 -17.06
CA ARG A 51 -6.19 -13.18 -17.45
C ARG A 51 -5.33 -12.27 -16.60
N CYS A 52 -5.83 -11.08 -16.23
CA CYS A 52 -5.12 -10.17 -15.36
C CYS A 52 -4.90 -10.75 -13.94
N VAL A 53 -5.86 -11.53 -13.43
CA VAL A 53 -5.75 -12.24 -12.14
C VAL A 53 -4.74 -13.38 -12.25
N LYS A 54 -4.85 -14.21 -13.29
CA LYS A 54 -3.91 -15.31 -13.54
C LYS A 54 -2.48 -14.80 -13.65
N ALA A 55 -2.23 -13.77 -14.47
CA ALA A 55 -0.91 -13.18 -14.65
C ALA A 55 -0.37 -12.56 -13.35
N CYS A 56 -1.20 -11.88 -12.57
CA CYS A 56 -0.81 -11.33 -11.27
C CYS A 56 -0.39 -12.43 -10.29
N ARG A 57 -1.12 -13.54 -10.25
CA ARG A 57 -0.80 -14.69 -9.39
C ARG A 57 0.49 -15.37 -9.81
N GLU A 58 0.68 -15.59 -11.10
CA GLU A 58 1.89 -16.22 -11.66
C GLU A 58 3.14 -15.36 -11.39
N GLU A 59 3.07 -14.06 -11.62
CA GLU A 59 4.16 -13.11 -11.35
C GLU A 59 4.58 -13.09 -9.87
N ASN A 60 3.65 -13.35 -8.95
CA ASN A 60 3.91 -13.23 -7.52
C ASN A 60 3.95 -14.56 -6.76
N LYS A 61 3.86 -15.70 -7.43
CA LYS A 61 3.76 -17.03 -6.79
C LYS A 61 4.90 -17.32 -5.81
N ASP A 62 6.12 -16.92 -6.16
CA ASP A 62 7.31 -17.15 -5.33
C ASP A 62 7.36 -16.26 -4.08
N ARG A 63 6.45 -15.28 -4.00
CA ARG A 63 6.28 -14.35 -2.88
C ARG A 63 5.06 -14.69 -2.00
N PHE A 64 4.35 -15.75 -2.33
CA PHE A 64 3.20 -16.19 -1.55
C PHE A 64 3.64 -16.73 -0.19
N PRO A 65 2.86 -16.45 0.86
CA PRO A 65 3.23 -16.88 2.20
C PRO A 65 3.16 -18.40 2.37
N GLU A 66 4.14 -18.95 3.10
CA GLU A 66 4.15 -20.36 3.56
C GLU A 66 4.09 -20.37 5.09
N PRO A 67 2.88 -20.50 5.67
CA PRO A 67 2.71 -20.41 7.11
C PRO A 67 3.23 -21.65 7.84
N LYS A 68 3.90 -21.42 8.97
CA LYS A 68 4.27 -22.46 9.91
C LYS A 68 3.03 -22.92 10.69
N LYS A 69 2.78 -24.21 10.67
CA LYS A 69 1.66 -24.84 11.40
C LYS A 69 2.19 -25.55 12.68
N PRO A 70 1.39 -25.63 13.75
CA PRO A 70 0.12 -24.94 13.97
C PRO A 70 0.33 -23.42 14.17
N ILE A 71 -0.62 -22.62 13.69
CA ILE A 71 -0.59 -21.17 13.89
C ILE A 71 -1.01 -20.88 15.32
N GLN A 72 -0.12 -20.22 16.07
CA GLN A 72 -0.36 -19.86 17.46
C GLN A 72 -1.24 -18.60 17.54
N PRO A 73 -2.24 -18.55 18.46
CA PRO A 73 -2.90 -17.30 18.85
C PRO A 73 -1.89 -16.31 19.41
N TYR A 74 -2.14 -15.02 19.22
CA TYR A 74 -1.27 -13.95 19.75
C TYR A 74 -2.08 -12.89 20.52
N TRP A 75 -1.46 -12.34 21.55
CA TRP A 75 -2.07 -11.26 22.33
C TRP A 75 -2.03 -9.93 21.53
N PRO A 76 -3.06 -9.08 21.60
CA PRO A 76 -4.30 -9.20 22.38
C PRO A 76 -5.46 -9.92 21.63
N ARG A 77 -5.22 -10.49 20.46
CA ARG A 77 -6.26 -11.10 19.63
C ARG A 77 -6.14 -12.62 19.65
N PRO A 78 -7.15 -13.33 20.17
CA PRO A 78 -7.14 -14.80 20.18
C PRO A 78 -7.36 -15.39 18.77
N THR A 79 -7.85 -14.58 17.81
CA THR A 79 -8.13 -15.01 16.44
C THR A 79 -7.05 -14.53 15.48
N TYR A 80 -6.71 -15.35 14.49
CA TYR A 80 -5.76 -15.06 13.44
C TYR A 80 -6.38 -15.21 12.04
N GLU A 81 -5.77 -14.59 11.06
CA GLU A 81 -6.20 -14.68 9.65
C GLU A 81 -5.34 -15.70 8.93
N ASP A 82 -5.93 -16.84 8.61
CA ASP A 82 -5.28 -17.90 7.84
C ASP A 82 -6.02 -18.14 6.51
N TRP A 83 -5.29 -17.97 5.43
CA TRP A 83 -5.76 -18.16 4.06
C TRP A 83 -5.11 -19.37 3.39
N SER A 84 -4.28 -20.14 4.11
CA SER A 84 -3.49 -21.21 3.54
C SER A 84 -4.34 -22.33 2.94
N GLU A 85 -5.55 -22.57 3.47
CA GLU A 85 -6.52 -23.54 2.95
C GLU A 85 -7.43 -22.95 1.83
N LYS A 86 -7.23 -21.66 1.49
CA LYS A 86 -8.05 -20.91 0.52
C LYS A 86 -7.16 -20.22 -0.51
N ARG A 87 -6.04 -20.86 -0.87
CA ARG A 87 -5.04 -20.28 -1.79
C ARG A 87 -5.58 -20.11 -3.21
N ASP A 88 -6.54 -20.91 -3.60
CA ASP A 88 -7.19 -20.91 -4.91
C ASP A 88 -8.27 -19.82 -5.07
N ARG A 89 -8.65 -19.14 -3.98
CA ARG A 89 -9.64 -18.05 -4.04
C ARG A 89 -9.16 -16.92 -4.94
N ILE A 90 -9.93 -16.64 -6.01
CA ILE A 90 -9.65 -15.60 -7.03
C ILE A 90 -10.70 -14.49 -7.05
N ASP A 91 -11.80 -14.64 -6.33
CA ASP A 91 -12.95 -13.75 -6.28
C ASP A 91 -12.84 -12.64 -5.24
N THR A 92 -11.72 -12.57 -4.53
CA THR A 92 -11.45 -11.59 -3.48
C THR A 92 -9.95 -11.34 -3.32
N LEU A 93 -9.56 -10.25 -2.65
CA LEU A 93 -8.16 -10.05 -2.24
C LEU A 93 -7.83 -10.96 -1.07
N THR A 94 -6.71 -11.65 -1.20
CA THR A 94 -6.10 -12.50 -0.17
C THR A 94 -4.59 -12.32 -0.19
N PRO A 95 -3.83 -12.87 0.77
CA PRO A 95 -2.36 -12.93 0.68
C PRO A 95 -1.84 -13.68 -0.56
N TYR A 96 -2.66 -14.52 -1.17
CA TYR A 96 -2.36 -15.32 -2.37
C TYR A 96 -3.00 -14.77 -3.64
N ASN A 97 -3.76 -13.68 -3.56
CA ASN A 97 -4.47 -13.07 -4.69
C ASN A 97 -4.52 -11.55 -4.53
N TRP A 98 -3.62 -10.82 -5.20
CA TRP A 98 -3.43 -9.37 -5.01
C TRP A 98 -4.21 -8.51 -6.01
N LEU A 99 -4.92 -9.16 -6.92
CA LEU A 99 -5.85 -8.57 -7.87
C LEU A 99 -7.02 -9.52 -8.08
N PHE A 100 -8.25 -9.01 -8.07
CA PHE A 100 -9.44 -9.76 -8.46
C PHE A 100 -10.36 -8.90 -9.31
N VAL A 101 -11.29 -9.50 -10.04
CA VAL A 101 -12.31 -8.79 -10.80
C VAL A 101 -13.63 -8.85 -10.06
N GLN A 102 -14.09 -7.71 -9.59
CA GLN A 102 -15.37 -7.57 -8.89
C GLN A 102 -16.50 -7.39 -9.92
N LYS A 103 -17.45 -8.31 -9.94
CA LYS A 103 -18.67 -8.18 -10.74
C LYS A 103 -19.70 -7.39 -9.94
N VAL A 104 -20.34 -6.42 -10.57
CA VAL A 104 -21.46 -5.66 -9.99
C VAL A 104 -22.44 -5.28 -11.09
N GLU A 105 -23.72 -5.35 -10.79
CA GLU A 105 -24.79 -4.91 -11.69
C GLU A 105 -25.35 -3.59 -11.20
N VAL A 106 -25.28 -2.57 -12.04
CA VAL A 106 -25.72 -1.20 -11.74
C VAL A 106 -26.68 -0.76 -12.85
N GLU A 107 -27.93 -0.48 -12.50
CA GLU A 107 -28.94 -0.01 -13.44
C GLU A 107 -29.08 -0.91 -14.71
N GLY A 108 -29.08 -2.23 -14.51
CA GLY A 108 -29.18 -3.19 -15.60
C GLY A 108 -27.88 -3.42 -16.39
N THR A 109 -26.81 -2.69 -16.07
CA THR A 109 -25.50 -2.86 -16.72
C THR A 109 -24.57 -3.64 -15.82
N THR A 110 -24.02 -4.76 -16.34
CA THR A 110 -22.99 -5.52 -15.63
C THR A 110 -21.63 -4.87 -15.82
N LEU A 111 -21.00 -4.49 -14.71
CA LEU A 111 -19.62 -4.00 -14.67
C LEU A 111 -18.69 -5.04 -14.09
N TYR A 112 -17.51 -5.15 -14.69
CA TYR A 112 -16.39 -5.93 -14.20
C TYR A 112 -15.27 -4.99 -13.79
N ILE A 113 -14.97 -4.94 -12.49
CA ILE A 113 -14.06 -3.95 -11.90
C ILE A 113 -12.80 -4.67 -11.41
N PRO A 114 -11.66 -4.56 -12.09
CA PRO A 114 -10.39 -5.07 -11.58
C PRO A 114 -9.98 -4.30 -10.32
N ARG A 115 -9.88 -5.00 -9.18
CA ARG A 115 -9.59 -4.41 -7.86
C ARG A 115 -8.20 -4.78 -7.40
N ARG A 116 -7.39 -3.77 -7.15
CA ARG A 116 -6.02 -3.87 -6.64
C ARG A 116 -5.62 -2.61 -5.88
N CYS A 117 -4.36 -2.49 -5.46
CA CYS A 117 -3.88 -1.28 -4.79
C CYS A 117 -4.03 -0.06 -5.71
N MET A 118 -4.50 1.07 -5.13
CA MET A 118 -4.65 2.34 -5.83
C MET A 118 -3.33 3.10 -5.96
N HIS A 119 -2.28 2.74 -5.19
CA HIS A 119 -0.98 3.40 -5.19
C HIS A 119 -1.07 4.92 -4.98
N CYS A 120 -1.73 5.31 -3.87
CA CYS A 120 -1.99 6.71 -3.51
C CYS A 120 -0.75 7.59 -3.59
N ASP A 121 -0.92 8.85 -3.98
CA ASP A 121 0.18 9.84 -4.03
C ASP A 121 0.70 10.16 -2.62
N LEU A 122 -0.21 10.29 -1.66
CA LEU A 122 0.09 10.45 -0.25
C LEU A 122 -0.45 9.24 0.55
N PRO A 123 0.25 8.09 0.52
CA PRO A 123 -0.29 6.85 1.05
C PRO A 123 -0.35 6.85 2.58
N PRO A 124 -1.55 6.83 3.20
CA PRO A 124 -1.68 6.78 4.65
C PRO A 124 -1.11 5.49 5.24
N CYS A 125 -1.13 4.40 4.47
CA CYS A 125 -0.59 3.11 4.88
C CYS A 125 0.93 3.14 5.07
N VAL A 126 1.67 3.94 4.30
CA VAL A 126 3.13 4.12 4.48
C VAL A 126 3.40 4.88 5.77
N LYS A 127 2.70 6.00 5.97
CA LYS A 127 2.92 6.85 7.14
C LYS A 127 2.37 6.26 8.44
N GLY A 128 1.33 5.44 8.35
CA GLY A 128 0.74 4.77 9.49
C GLY A 128 1.42 3.45 9.89
N CYS A 129 2.49 3.04 9.21
CA CYS A 129 3.21 1.82 9.56
C CYS A 129 4.26 2.09 10.65
N PRO A 130 4.09 1.58 11.88
CA PRO A 130 5.03 1.86 12.97
C PRO A 130 6.41 1.21 12.77
N PHE A 131 6.50 0.20 11.90
CA PHE A 131 7.74 -0.54 11.63
C PHE A 131 8.43 -0.09 10.33
N GLY A 132 7.89 0.90 9.62
CA GLY A 132 8.46 1.35 8.35
C GLY A 132 8.44 0.29 7.23
N ALA A 133 7.64 -0.78 7.39
CA ALA A 133 7.58 -1.87 6.42
C ALA A 133 6.94 -1.48 5.07
N LEU A 134 6.30 -0.34 4.97
CA LEU A 134 5.76 0.17 3.72
C LEU A 134 6.55 1.37 3.23
N SER A 135 6.80 1.41 1.94
CA SER A 135 7.50 2.52 1.28
C SER A 135 6.77 2.97 0.02
N LYS A 136 6.88 4.25 -0.30
CA LYS A 136 6.50 4.85 -1.58
C LYS A 136 7.75 4.87 -2.45
N GLN A 137 7.69 4.20 -3.60
CA GLN A 137 8.81 4.12 -4.53
C GLN A 137 8.87 5.36 -5.42
N PRO A 138 10.04 5.67 -6.01
CA PRO A 138 10.20 6.79 -6.97
C PRO A 138 9.23 6.71 -8.14
N GLU A 139 8.96 5.51 -8.64
CA GLU A 139 8.02 5.22 -9.74
C GLU A 139 6.55 5.45 -9.37
N GLY A 140 6.26 5.77 -8.11
CA GLY A 140 4.91 6.10 -7.66
C GLY A 140 4.10 4.92 -7.13
N ASN A 141 4.62 3.71 -7.14
CA ASN A 141 3.99 2.56 -6.50
C ASN A 141 4.30 2.51 -5.00
N THR A 142 3.56 1.68 -4.26
CA THR A 142 3.74 1.47 -2.82
C THR A 142 4.04 0.00 -2.60
N VAL A 143 5.10 -0.30 -1.87
CA VAL A 143 5.62 -1.66 -1.63
C VAL A 143 5.55 -2.00 -0.15
N ILE A 144 5.44 -3.29 0.17
CA ILE A 144 5.60 -3.83 1.53
C ILE A 144 6.88 -4.66 1.57
N ASP A 145 7.77 -4.33 2.48
CA ASP A 145 8.87 -5.21 2.83
C ASP A 145 8.34 -6.28 3.80
N HIS A 146 8.21 -7.50 3.28
CA HIS A 146 7.69 -8.64 4.04
C HIS A 146 8.65 -9.09 5.15
N SER A 147 9.95 -8.77 5.05
CA SER A 147 10.97 -9.20 6.01
C SER A 147 10.88 -8.49 7.35
N ILE A 148 10.36 -7.25 7.36
CA ILE A 148 10.20 -6.42 8.57
C ILE A 148 8.74 -6.17 8.95
N CYS A 149 7.79 -6.77 8.21
CA CYS A 149 6.36 -6.60 8.48
C CYS A 149 5.91 -7.46 9.65
N PHE A 150 5.33 -6.83 10.68
CA PHE A 150 4.77 -7.50 11.85
C PHE A 150 3.27 -7.85 11.74
N GLY A 151 2.62 -7.53 10.61
CA GLY A 151 1.22 -7.87 10.37
C GLY A 151 0.20 -7.15 11.26
N GLY A 152 0.56 -6.00 11.85
CA GLY A 152 -0.34 -5.22 12.71
C GLY A 152 -1.60 -4.68 12.02
N ALA A 153 -1.71 -4.82 10.69
CA ALA A 153 -2.84 -4.48 9.82
C ALA A 153 -3.25 -2.98 9.81
N LYS A 154 -2.49 -2.09 10.45
CA LYS A 154 -2.76 -0.63 10.39
C LYS A 154 -2.84 -0.11 8.95
N CYS A 155 -2.02 -0.63 8.05
CA CYS A 155 -2.08 -0.29 6.63
C CYS A 155 -3.43 -0.64 5.97
N ARG A 156 -4.14 -1.67 6.44
CA ARG A 156 -5.51 -2.00 6.01
C ARG A 156 -6.53 -1.08 6.66
N ASP A 157 -6.41 -0.83 7.96
CA ASP A 157 -7.36 -0.01 8.72
C ASP A 157 -7.41 1.43 8.19
N VAL A 158 -6.26 2.00 7.80
CA VAL A 158 -6.19 3.35 7.23
C VAL A 158 -6.42 3.41 5.71
N CYS A 159 -6.49 2.26 5.04
CA CYS A 159 -6.74 2.20 3.60
C CYS A 159 -8.23 2.41 3.31
N PRO A 160 -8.61 3.44 2.53
CA PRO A 160 -10.03 3.67 2.21
C PRO A 160 -10.70 2.49 1.50
N TRP A 161 -9.92 1.67 0.84
CA TRP A 161 -10.36 0.51 0.05
C TRP A 161 -10.11 -0.84 0.73
N GLY A 162 -9.50 -0.87 1.93
CA GLY A 162 -9.23 -2.11 2.66
C GLY A 162 -8.29 -3.11 1.97
N ILE A 163 -7.42 -2.63 1.07
CA ILE A 163 -6.65 -3.48 0.14
C ILE A 163 -5.67 -4.45 0.79
N PRO A 164 -4.80 -4.06 1.76
CA PRO A 164 -3.82 -5.00 2.32
C PRO A 164 -4.47 -6.16 3.06
N GLN A 165 -4.02 -7.39 2.79
CA GLN A 165 -4.54 -8.61 3.42
C GLN A 165 -3.45 -9.29 4.24
N ARG A 166 -3.82 -9.91 5.36
CA ARG A 166 -2.88 -10.52 6.31
C ARG A 166 -2.90 -12.04 6.19
N GLN A 167 -1.70 -12.66 6.28
CA GLN A 167 -1.51 -14.07 6.55
C GLN A 167 -0.78 -14.24 7.88
N ALA A 168 -1.37 -15.01 8.79
CA ALA A 168 -0.74 -15.43 10.04
C ALA A 168 0.22 -16.60 9.81
N GLY A 169 1.07 -16.91 10.81
CA GLY A 169 2.02 -18.01 10.75
C GLY A 169 3.26 -17.73 9.88
N VAL A 170 3.48 -16.47 9.46
CA VAL A 170 4.63 -16.04 8.66
C VAL A 170 5.20 -14.74 9.20
N GLY A 171 6.49 -14.49 8.95
CA GLY A 171 7.15 -13.21 9.21
C GLY A 171 8.03 -13.19 10.45
N ILE A 172 8.68 -12.04 10.62
CA ILE A 172 9.71 -11.81 11.63
C ILE A 172 9.20 -11.96 13.07
N TYR A 173 7.92 -11.68 13.33
CA TYR A 173 7.33 -11.79 14.67
C TYR A 173 7.44 -13.21 15.25
N LEU A 174 7.43 -14.24 14.40
CA LEU A 174 7.61 -15.63 14.82
C LEU A 174 8.97 -15.90 15.48
N LYS A 175 9.98 -15.07 15.14
CA LYS A 175 11.32 -15.18 15.73
C LYS A 175 11.49 -14.32 16.99
N LEU A 176 10.84 -13.16 17.00
CA LEU A 176 11.05 -12.14 18.04
C LEU A 176 10.02 -12.22 19.17
N MET A 177 8.73 -12.24 18.81
CA MET A 177 7.62 -12.17 19.77
C MET A 177 6.41 -12.98 19.31
N PRO A 178 6.50 -14.30 19.21
CA PRO A 178 5.46 -15.14 18.57
C PRO A 178 4.11 -15.08 19.27
N LYS A 179 4.07 -14.71 20.56
CA LYS A 179 2.84 -14.65 21.37
C LYS A 179 2.33 -13.24 21.63
N LEU A 180 3.08 -12.18 21.26
CA LEU A 180 2.78 -10.82 21.72
C LEU A 180 2.32 -9.88 20.62
N ALA A 181 2.95 -9.79 19.49
CA ALA A 181 2.70 -8.72 18.54
C ALA A 181 2.66 -9.19 17.10
N GLY A 182 1.90 -8.47 16.26
CA GLY A 182 1.89 -8.67 14.83
C GLY A 182 0.77 -9.57 14.36
N GLY A 183 1.02 -10.86 14.29
CA GLY A 183 0.05 -11.86 13.82
C GLY A 183 0.16 -12.20 12.35
N GLY A 184 1.29 -11.93 11.71
CA GLY A 184 1.53 -12.32 10.32
C GLY A 184 2.31 -11.32 9.51
N VAL A 185 2.07 -11.36 8.20
CA VAL A 185 2.59 -10.40 7.22
C VAL A 185 1.44 -9.90 6.36
N MET A 186 1.51 -8.64 5.96
CA MET A 186 0.53 -8.03 5.06
C MET A 186 0.97 -8.16 3.61
N TYR A 187 0.01 -8.42 2.72
CA TYR A 187 0.19 -8.62 1.28
C TYR A 187 -0.74 -7.72 0.48
N LYS A 188 -0.27 -7.20 -0.63
CA LYS A 188 -1.06 -6.41 -1.59
C LYS A 188 -0.31 -6.26 -2.90
N CYS A 189 -1.01 -5.84 -3.96
CA CYS A 189 -0.39 -5.41 -5.21
C CYS A 189 0.67 -4.33 -4.96
N ASP A 190 1.86 -4.51 -5.53
CA ASP A 190 2.99 -3.58 -5.51
C ASP A 190 3.25 -2.93 -6.89
N LEU A 191 2.31 -3.12 -7.83
CA LEU A 191 2.41 -2.71 -9.23
C LEU A 191 3.52 -3.45 -10.01
N CYS A 192 3.85 -4.68 -9.59
CA CYS A 192 4.98 -5.44 -10.11
C CYS A 192 6.29 -4.64 -10.02
N ASP A 193 6.65 -4.18 -8.82
CA ASP A 193 7.79 -3.30 -8.53
C ASP A 193 9.09 -3.72 -9.26
N ALA A 194 9.41 -5.01 -9.24
CA ALA A 194 10.59 -5.53 -9.91
C ALA A 194 10.54 -5.34 -11.44
N ARG A 195 9.35 -5.45 -12.06
CA ARG A 195 9.17 -5.25 -13.49
C ARG A 195 9.33 -3.77 -13.86
N ILE A 196 8.62 -2.88 -13.18
CA ILE A 196 8.68 -1.46 -13.51
C ILE A 196 10.06 -0.85 -13.30
N LYS A 197 10.84 -1.34 -12.35
CA LYS A 197 12.26 -0.97 -12.17
C LYS A 197 13.16 -1.39 -13.32
N ARG A 198 12.75 -2.42 -14.08
CA ARG A 198 13.42 -2.82 -15.34
C ARG A 198 12.84 -2.15 -16.59
N GLY A 199 11.89 -1.20 -16.42
CA GLY A 199 11.19 -0.55 -17.53
C GLY A 199 10.08 -1.41 -18.18
N GLU A 200 9.69 -2.52 -17.53
CA GLU A 200 8.65 -3.42 -18.01
C GLU A 200 7.28 -3.01 -17.46
N GLU A 201 6.23 -3.34 -18.21
CA GLU A 201 4.85 -3.12 -17.76
C GLU A 201 4.40 -4.19 -16.73
N PRO A 202 3.45 -3.86 -15.83
CA PRO A 202 2.86 -4.84 -14.91
C PRO A 202 2.25 -6.04 -15.64
N ALA A 203 2.42 -7.24 -15.10
CA ALA A 203 1.96 -8.49 -15.71
C ALA A 203 0.47 -8.49 -16.07
N CYS A 204 -0.39 -7.90 -15.23
CA CYS A 204 -1.84 -7.78 -15.49
C CYS A 204 -2.16 -6.87 -16.71
N VAL A 205 -1.34 -5.86 -16.98
CA VAL A 205 -1.46 -4.98 -18.15
C VAL A 205 -1.15 -5.73 -19.41
N VAL A 206 0.01 -6.41 -19.43
CA VAL A 206 0.48 -7.21 -20.58
C VAL A 206 -0.54 -8.29 -20.94
N ALA A 207 -0.97 -9.09 -19.96
CA ALA A 207 -1.91 -10.18 -20.20
C ALA A 207 -3.29 -9.73 -20.72
N CYS A 208 -3.77 -8.57 -20.27
CA CYS A 208 -5.02 -8.00 -20.78
C CYS A 208 -4.87 -7.50 -22.22
N ARG A 209 -3.74 -6.85 -22.54
CA ARG A 209 -3.44 -6.37 -23.90
C ARG A 209 -3.27 -7.53 -24.89
N GLU A 210 -2.60 -8.60 -24.50
CA GLU A 210 -2.45 -9.79 -25.35
C GLU A 210 -3.79 -10.41 -25.73
N ARG A 211 -4.78 -10.42 -24.80
CA ARG A 211 -6.13 -10.92 -25.08
C ARG A 211 -6.96 -9.99 -25.93
N LEU A 212 -7.00 -8.70 -25.59
CA LEU A 212 -7.94 -7.73 -26.13
C LEU A 212 -7.34 -6.80 -27.18
N LYS A 213 -6.00 -6.85 -27.38
CA LYS A 213 -5.25 -6.00 -28.31
C LYS A 213 -5.62 -4.52 -28.12
N GLU A 214 -6.16 -3.88 -29.15
CA GLU A 214 -6.54 -2.45 -29.13
C GLU A 214 -7.70 -2.13 -28.17
N LYS A 215 -8.51 -3.13 -27.81
CA LYS A 215 -9.60 -3.00 -26.84
C LYS A 215 -9.13 -3.25 -25.39
N ALA A 216 -7.83 -3.21 -25.13
CA ALA A 216 -7.29 -3.47 -23.80
C ALA A 216 -7.94 -2.58 -22.73
N VAL A 217 -8.27 -3.21 -21.62
CA VAL A 217 -8.85 -2.53 -20.44
C VAL A 217 -7.82 -1.66 -19.75
N TYR A 218 -6.55 -2.11 -19.73
CA TYR A 218 -5.45 -1.40 -19.07
C TYR A 218 -4.60 -0.62 -20.04
N LYS A 219 -4.26 0.62 -19.64
CA LYS A 219 -3.15 1.37 -20.19
C LYS A 219 -2.19 1.72 -19.09
N PHE A 220 -0.90 1.58 -19.35
CA PHE A 220 0.18 1.87 -18.40
C PHE A 220 1.21 2.78 -19.08
N GLY A 221 1.78 3.70 -18.31
CA GLY A 221 2.80 4.61 -18.84
C GLY A 221 3.13 5.75 -17.87
N PRO A 222 3.84 6.77 -18.35
CA PRO A 222 4.13 7.97 -17.59
C PRO A 222 2.87 8.58 -17.00
N ARG A 223 2.90 8.92 -15.71
CA ARG A 223 1.73 9.36 -14.95
C ARG A 223 1.02 10.54 -15.61
N GLU A 224 1.76 11.51 -16.05
CA GLU A 224 1.20 12.73 -16.64
C GLU A 224 0.44 12.44 -17.95
N GLU A 225 0.96 11.52 -18.77
CA GLU A 225 0.30 11.08 -19.99
C GLU A 225 -0.99 10.32 -19.70
N ILE A 226 -0.95 9.40 -18.73
CA ILE A 226 -2.13 8.63 -18.31
C ILE A 226 -3.22 9.53 -17.76
N TYR A 227 -2.86 10.54 -16.98
CA TYR A 227 -3.83 11.51 -16.43
C TYR A 227 -4.43 12.40 -17.52
N ARG A 228 -3.61 12.87 -18.46
CA ARG A 228 -4.06 13.66 -19.61
C ARG A 228 -5.06 12.85 -20.44
N GLU A 229 -4.69 11.64 -20.85
CA GLU A 229 -5.58 10.78 -21.62
C GLU A 229 -6.89 10.46 -20.89
N ALA A 230 -6.84 10.17 -19.59
CA ALA A 230 -8.04 9.93 -18.82
C ALA A 230 -9.00 11.11 -18.86
N LYS A 231 -8.49 12.35 -18.73
CA LYS A 231 -9.29 13.58 -18.80
C LYS A 231 -9.85 13.85 -20.20
N GLU A 232 -9.01 13.73 -21.22
CA GLU A 232 -9.41 13.91 -22.62
C GLU A 232 -10.51 12.93 -23.02
N ARG A 233 -10.35 11.66 -22.66
CA ARG A 233 -11.36 10.63 -22.93
C ARG A 233 -12.63 10.85 -22.13
N ALA A 234 -12.53 11.19 -20.85
CA ALA A 234 -13.69 11.48 -20.03
C ALA A 234 -14.52 12.61 -20.61
N GLN A 235 -13.87 13.68 -21.07
CA GLN A 235 -14.55 14.82 -21.70
C GLN A 235 -15.15 14.46 -23.06
N LYS A 236 -14.40 13.76 -23.91
CA LYS A 236 -14.82 13.41 -25.27
C LYS A 236 -15.92 12.35 -25.32
N GLU A 237 -15.82 11.34 -24.44
CA GLU A 237 -16.68 10.17 -24.45
C GLU A 237 -17.79 10.25 -23.37
N GLY A 238 -17.85 11.33 -22.57
CA GLY A 238 -18.83 11.50 -21.50
C GLY A 238 -18.63 10.49 -20.35
N LEU A 239 -17.38 10.14 -20.01
CA LEU A 239 -17.05 9.17 -19.00
C LEU A 239 -16.72 9.81 -17.65
N TYR A 240 -16.82 9.04 -16.59
CA TYR A 240 -16.47 9.41 -15.22
C TYR A 240 -15.08 8.88 -14.86
N ILE A 241 -14.29 9.71 -14.16
CA ILE A 241 -12.95 9.34 -13.66
C ILE A 241 -13.03 9.02 -12.18
N TYR A 242 -12.25 8.02 -11.75
CA TYR A 242 -12.06 7.69 -10.34
C TYR A 242 -10.59 7.41 -10.06
N GLY A 243 -10.09 7.88 -8.93
CA GLY A 243 -8.70 7.69 -8.49
C GLY A 243 -7.84 8.95 -8.69
N ASP A 244 -8.32 9.95 -9.42
CA ASP A 244 -7.63 11.21 -9.65
C ASP A 244 -7.66 12.16 -8.44
N VAL A 245 -8.78 12.18 -7.71
CA VAL A 245 -8.97 13.04 -6.52
C VAL A 245 -9.08 12.27 -5.21
N GLN A 246 -9.50 11.00 -5.26
CA GLN A 246 -9.70 10.19 -4.07
C GLN A 246 -8.40 10.05 -3.27
N ASN A 247 -8.47 10.32 -1.96
CA ASN A 247 -7.33 10.32 -1.04
C ASN A 247 -6.16 11.22 -1.48
N GLY A 248 -6.46 12.28 -2.25
CA GLY A 248 -5.47 13.23 -2.78
C GLY A 248 -4.75 12.77 -4.04
N GLY A 249 -5.34 11.85 -4.80
CA GLY A 249 -4.82 11.30 -6.04
C GLY A 249 -4.14 9.94 -5.87
N THR A 250 -4.11 9.18 -6.97
CA THR A 250 -3.55 7.81 -7.00
C THR A 250 -2.86 7.52 -8.33
N SER A 251 -2.03 6.49 -8.40
CA SER A 251 -1.45 5.99 -9.65
C SER A 251 -2.31 4.91 -10.33
N THR A 252 -3.57 4.73 -9.88
CA THR A 252 -4.53 3.83 -10.52
C THR A 252 -5.82 4.60 -10.78
N LEU A 253 -6.12 4.86 -12.03
CA LEU A 253 -7.32 5.54 -12.47
C LEU A 253 -8.31 4.56 -13.08
N TYR A 254 -9.60 4.86 -12.94
CA TYR A 254 -10.67 4.13 -13.64
C TYR A 254 -11.48 5.09 -14.49
N LEU A 255 -11.92 4.61 -15.66
CA LEU A 255 -12.96 5.24 -16.49
C LEU A 255 -14.21 4.37 -16.46
N SER A 256 -15.37 5.01 -16.38
CA SER A 256 -16.67 4.33 -16.37
C SER A 256 -17.71 5.16 -17.13
N ALA A 257 -18.61 4.49 -17.83
CA ALA A 257 -19.83 5.13 -18.39
C ALA A 257 -20.89 5.38 -17.30
N ILE A 258 -20.77 4.72 -16.14
CA ILE A 258 -21.68 4.86 -15.00
C ILE A 258 -21.00 5.72 -13.93
N PRO A 259 -21.69 6.72 -13.33
CA PRO A 259 -21.16 7.51 -12.22
C PRO A 259 -20.69 6.62 -11.07
N PHE A 260 -19.53 6.95 -10.50
CA PHE A 260 -18.96 6.13 -9.40
C PHE A 260 -19.79 6.19 -8.12
N GLU A 261 -20.60 7.23 -7.91
CA GLU A 261 -21.59 7.33 -6.83
C GLU A 261 -22.61 6.18 -6.90
N LYS A 262 -23.08 5.84 -8.10
CA LYS A 262 -24.03 4.73 -8.31
C LYS A 262 -23.34 3.38 -8.08
N ILE A 263 -22.10 3.23 -8.52
CA ILE A 263 -21.29 2.04 -8.26
C ILE A 263 -21.05 1.87 -6.75
N GLU A 264 -20.68 2.94 -6.05
CA GLU A 264 -20.50 2.93 -4.59
C GLU A 264 -21.82 2.55 -3.87
N ALA A 265 -22.93 3.19 -4.23
CA ALA A 265 -24.23 2.91 -3.64
C ALA A 265 -24.60 1.43 -3.79
N LYS A 266 -24.41 0.86 -4.98
CA LYS A 266 -24.70 -0.56 -5.23
C LYS A 266 -23.79 -1.49 -4.45
N LEU A 267 -22.49 -1.18 -4.39
CA LEU A 267 -21.54 -1.98 -3.60
C LEU A 267 -21.86 -1.94 -2.10
N ARG A 268 -22.37 -0.82 -1.58
CA ARG A 268 -22.86 -0.69 -0.20
C ARG A 268 -24.12 -1.50 0.03
N GLU A 269 -25.10 -1.43 -0.88
CA GLU A 269 -26.33 -2.22 -0.84
C GLU A 269 -26.00 -3.73 -0.75
N LEU A 270 -25.09 -4.20 -1.58
CA LEU A 270 -24.61 -5.59 -1.60
C LEU A 270 -23.71 -5.96 -0.41
N LYS A 271 -23.42 -5.02 0.50
CA LYS A 271 -22.46 -5.20 1.59
C LYS A 271 -21.11 -5.77 1.11
N ALA A 272 -20.70 -5.37 -0.09
CA ALA A 272 -19.47 -5.87 -0.69
C ALA A 272 -18.27 -5.58 0.21
N ARG A 273 -17.38 -6.57 0.37
CA ARG A 273 -16.18 -6.45 1.22
C ARG A 273 -15.26 -5.30 0.78
N PHE A 274 -15.16 -5.09 -0.53
CA PHE A 274 -14.34 -4.04 -1.10
C PHE A 274 -15.22 -2.97 -1.74
N GLN A 275 -15.19 -1.78 -1.14
CA GLN A 275 -15.97 -0.63 -1.55
C GLN A 275 -15.18 0.27 -2.51
N MET A 276 -15.88 1.16 -3.22
CA MET A 276 -15.28 2.24 -4.01
C MET A 276 -15.79 3.60 -3.50
N PRO A 277 -15.36 4.04 -2.33
CA PRO A 277 -15.85 5.29 -1.76
C PRO A 277 -15.43 6.47 -2.64
N VAL A 278 -16.41 7.27 -3.07
CA VAL A 278 -16.18 8.44 -3.94
C VAL A 278 -15.62 9.61 -3.14
N TYR A 279 -16.20 9.88 -1.97
CA TYR A 279 -15.75 10.96 -1.10
C TYR A 279 -14.70 10.44 -0.11
N VAL A 280 -13.45 10.38 -0.57
CA VAL A 280 -12.31 10.00 0.26
C VAL A 280 -11.45 11.22 0.52
N ARG A 281 -11.44 11.70 1.76
CA ARG A 281 -10.53 12.75 2.21
C ARG A 281 -9.08 12.30 2.14
N ASN A 282 -8.17 13.27 2.07
CA ASN A 282 -6.75 12.96 2.15
C ASN A 282 -6.38 12.61 3.60
N ARG A 283 -6.53 11.35 3.98
CA ARG A 283 -6.30 10.85 5.35
C ARG A 283 -4.89 11.15 5.86
N TYR A 284 -3.91 11.25 4.99
CA TYR A 284 -2.57 11.63 5.39
C TYR A 284 -2.51 13.06 5.90
N LYS A 285 -3.06 14.02 5.15
CA LYS A 285 -3.05 15.43 5.51
C LYS A 285 -3.96 15.73 6.69
N GLU A 286 -5.14 15.13 6.73
CA GLU A 286 -6.21 15.51 7.64
C GLU A 286 -6.20 14.73 8.95
N GLU A 287 -5.78 13.46 8.94
CA GLU A 287 -5.83 12.61 10.13
C GLU A 287 -4.44 12.30 10.69
N ILE A 288 -3.49 11.88 9.86
CA ILE A 288 -2.20 11.36 10.34
C ILE A 288 -1.21 12.49 10.64
N ASN A 289 -1.12 13.48 9.76
CA ASN A 289 -0.13 14.55 9.90
C ASN A 289 -0.37 15.47 11.12
N PRO A 290 -1.61 15.87 11.48
CA PRO A 290 -1.88 16.65 12.69
C PRO A 290 -1.45 15.89 13.96
N TRP A 291 -1.79 14.62 14.09
CA TRP A 291 -1.42 13.80 15.24
C TRP A 291 0.09 13.58 15.34
N GLY A 292 0.78 13.40 14.21
CA GLY A 292 2.23 13.33 14.16
C GLY A 292 2.91 14.61 14.68
N LYS A 293 2.37 15.78 14.33
CA LYS A 293 2.86 17.07 14.83
C LYS A 293 2.63 17.25 16.33
N VAL A 294 1.45 16.85 16.82
CA VAL A 294 1.15 16.87 18.26
C VAL A 294 2.08 15.94 19.04
N ALA A 295 2.32 14.73 18.54
CA ALA A 295 3.24 13.78 19.19
C ALA A 295 4.69 14.30 19.22
N LEU A 296 5.17 14.90 18.12
CA LEU A 296 6.49 15.54 18.06
C LEU A 296 6.59 16.71 19.02
N GLY A 297 5.56 17.56 19.10
CA GLY A 297 5.50 18.68 20.04
C GLY A 297 5.55 18.22 21.50
N ALA A 298 4.77 17.21 21.85
CA ALA A 298 4.76 16.63 23.19
C ALA A 298 6.10 15.98 23.55
N GLY A 299 6.73 15.27 22.60
CA GLY A 299 8.06 14.69 22.79
C GLY A 299 9.15 15.74 23.00
N ALA A 300 9.10 16.85 22.24
CA ALA A 300 10.04 17.97 22.40
C ALA A 300 9.87 18.66 23.77
N LEU A 301 8.64 18.90 24.20
CA LEU A 301 8.34 19.46 25.52
C LEU A 301 8.82 18.54 26.65
N GLY A 302 8.60 17.23 26.52
CA GLY A 302 9.09 16.24 27.48
C GLY A 302 10.63 16.22 27.58
N ALA A 303 11.31 16.32 26.45
CA ALA A 303 12.77 16.40 26.41
C ALA A 303 13.29 17.69 27.05
N LEU A 304 12.65 18.83 26.75
CA LEU A 304 13.03 20.12 27.36
C LEU A 304 12.79 20.14 28.88
N SER A 305 11.68 19.60 29.36
CA SER A 305 11.39 19.49 30.80
C SER A 305 12.37 18.56 31.52
N GLY A 306 12.76 17.44 30.88
CA GLY A 306 13.80 16.56 31.40
C GLY A 306 15.18 17.22 31.52
N ILE A 307 15.57 17.99 30.51
CA ILE A 307 16.81 18.78 30.52
C ILE A 307 16.75 19.85 31.62
N ALA A 308 15.65 20.62 31.72
CA ALA A 308 15.48 21.62 32.77
C ALA A 308 15.52 21.01 34.16
N GLY A 309 14.85 19.87 34.40
CA GLY A 309 14.91 19.14 35.65
C GLY A 309 16.33 18.70 36.03
N ALA A 310 17.09 18.18 35.05
CA ALA A 310 18.49 17.80 35.28
C ALA A 310 19.42 18.99 35.59
N PHE A 311 19.12 20.18 35.09
CA PHE A 311 19.86 21.40 35.44
C PHE A 311 19.49 21.92 36.84
N LEU A 312 18.22 21.83 37.23
CA LEU A 312 17.75 22.25 38.55
C LEU A 312 18.29 21.35 39.65
N SER A 313 18.24 20.02 39.47
CA SER A 313 18.80 19.06 40.44
C SER A 313 20.32 19.26 40.68
N LYS A 314 21.06 19.58 39.61
CA LYS A 314 22.51 19.93 39.75
C LYS A 314 22.80 21.24 40.50
N LYS A 315 21.83 22.14 40.52
CA LYS A 315 21.97 23.39 41.24
C LYS A 315 21.72 23.19 42.75
N GLU A 316 20.75 22.35 43.11
CA GLU A 316 20.47 21.97 44.50
C GLU A 316 21.64 21.21 45.12
N GLU A 317 22.26 20.23 44.41
CA GLU A 317 23.47 19.56 44.89
C GLU A 317 24.69 20.48 45.14
N LYS A 318 24.74 21.66 44.54
CA LYS A 318 25.84 22.63 44.73
C LYS A 318 25.56 23.64 45.84
N GLU A 319 24.34 23.78 46.27
CA GLU A 319 23.95 24.66 47.39
C GLU A 319 23.97 23.92 48.76
N GLU A 320 24.07 22.59 48.77
CA GLU A 320 24.16 21.75 49.98
C GLU A 320 25.62 21.39 50.38
N VAL A 321 26.63 21.86 49.66
CA VAL A 321 28.07 21.69 50.01
C VAL A 321 28.69 23.07 50.34
#